data_5e2c5ebcc1e5d235b1f4cc9a1d234735
#
_entry.id   5e2c5ebcc1e5d235b1f4cc9a1d234735
#
_cell.length_a   1.000
_cell.length_b   1.000
_cell.length_c   1.000
_cell.angle_alpha   90.00
_cell.angle_beta   90.00
_cell.angle_gamma   90.00
#
_symmetry.space_group_name_H-M   'P 1'
#
loop_
_entity.id
_entity.type
_entity.pdbx_description
1 polymer ?
#
loop_
_entity_poly.entity_id
_entity_poly.type
_entity_poly.pdbx_seq_one_letter_code
_entity_poly.pdbx_strand_id
1 'polypeptide(L)'
;MSSGSGMGLFRGCFTFLGVFALSALIIGTITYIRLPEPDVVSRGTAAVVTGVSSGFFLTFALAFLWEVVRRFQELGLLRQSVTGVPPGDGQRIAAQGVLVADGPLLEAPMSGVRSAIYKYEIIARHQKSDTEVCSGYALTPCHVATAGGNVRILAYADLAFRPDALQGPEMRARLKSYLASATVTPMGLGAAKEFLATLADDDGTIRSDTGSVLDDLDDPRLSFREYAVADGENVCAIGTYSAERGGLVPDPASVDPYPVRLRRGDSLEVRRALLVSAAGYVAGTVAMVGLAVGALVLTNLMFTS
;
A
#
# COMPACT_ATOMS: atom_id res chain seq x y z
N MET A 1 -23.49 15.95 -1.66
CA MET A 1 -22.49 16.92 -2.14
C MET A 1 -21.13 16.34 -1.81
N SER A 2 -20.51 15.58 -2.71
CA SER A 2 -19.20 14.96 -2.48
C SER A 2 -18.30 15.21 -3.69
N SER A 3 -17.46 16.23 -3.60
CA SER A 3 -16.44 16.56 -4.60
C SER A 3 -14.99 16.28 -4.13
N GLY A 4 -14.82 15.44 -3.10
CA GLY A 4 -13.52 15.25 -2.43
C GLY A 4 -12.61 14.13 -2.96
N SER A 5 -13.11 13.18 -3.75
CA SER A 5 -12.41 11.90 -3.96
C SER A 5 -11.39 11.87 -5.11
N GLY A 6 -11.45 12.75 -6.08
CA GLY A 6 -10.44 12.87 -7.14
C GLY A 6 -9.11 13.50 -6.68
N MET A 7 -9.14 14.27 -5.59
CA MET A 7 -8.05 15.15 -5.17
C MET A 7 -6.81 14.43 -4.60
N GLY A 8 -6.94 13.22 -4.05
CA GLY A 8 -5.81 12.51 -3.42
C GLY A 8 -4.81 11.91 -4.41
N LEU A 9 -5.31 11.20 -5.43
CA LEU A 9 -4.47 10.63 -6.49
C LEU A 9 -3.83 11.76 -7.33
N PHE A 10 -4.63 12.78 -7.67
CA PHE A 10 -4.15 13.98 -8.34
C PHE A 10 -3.09 14.72 -7.49
N ARG A 11 -3.29 14.87 -6.18
CA ARG A 11 -2.29 15.50 -5.29
C ARG A 11 -0.97 14.73 -5.29
N GLY A 12 -0.98 13.40 -5.19
CA GLY A 12 0.24 12.58 -5.27
C GLY A 12 0.98 12.77 -6.59
N CYS A 13 0.28 12.69 -7.73
CA CYS A 13 0.87 12.92 -9.05
C CYS A 13 1.36 14.36 -9.21
N PHE A 14 0.58 15.36 -8.77
CA PHE A 14 1.01 16.77 -8.84
C PHE A 14 2.21 17.06 -7.94
N THR A 15 2.26 16.48 -6.74
CA THR A 15 3.42 16.62 -5.85
C THR A 15 4.66 15.99 -6.48
N PHE A 16 4.54 14.77 -7.05
CA PHE A 16 5.62 14.11 -7.74
C PHE A 16 6.12 14.92 -8.94
N LEU A 17 5.21 15.38 -9.81
CA LEU A 17 5.53 16.22 -10.96
C LEU A 17 6.13 17.56 -10.56
N GLY A 18 5.62 18.18 -9.49
CA GLY A 18 6.15 19.42 -8.93
C GLY A 18 7.58 19.28 -8.42
N VAL A 19 7.84 18.22 -7.64
CA VAL A 19 9.19 17.91 -7.14
C VAL A 19 10.14 17.60 -8.28
N PHE A 20 9.69 16.83 -9.27
CA PHE A 20 10.49 16.54 -10.48
C PHE A 20 10.82 17.81 -11.25
N ALA A 21 9.83 18.64 -11.57
CA ALA A 21 10.04 19.88 -12.32
C ALA A 21 10.98 20.85 -11.59
N LEU A 22 10.80 21.00 -10.27
CA LEU A 22 11.66 21.84 -9.45
C LEU A 22 13.10 21.33 -9.40
N SER A 23 13.28 20.03 -9.21
CA SER A 23 14.60 19.39 -9.19
C SER A 23 15.30 19.53 -10.54
N ALA A 24 14.58 19.28 -11.64
CA ALA A 24 15.11 19.42 -12.99
C ALA A 24 15.52 20.87 -13.29
N LEU A 25 14.69 21.84 -12.88
CA LEU A 25 14.97 23.26 -13.06
C LEU A 25 16.22 23.70 -12.28
N ILE A 26 16.31 23.33 -10.99
CA ILE A 26 17.44 23.70 -10.13
C ILE A 26 18.73 23.11 -10.70
N ILE A 27 18.76 21.83 -11.01
CA ILE A 27 19.96 21.14 -11.51
C ILE A 27 20.33 21.69 -12.90
N GLY A 28 19.34 21.86 -13.78
CA GLY A 28 19.55 22.44 -15.11
C GLY A 28 20.13 23.86 -15.04
N THR A 29 19.61 24.71 -14.15
CA THR A 29 20.12 26.07 -13.95
C THR A 29 21.57 26.06 -13.43
N ILE A 30 21.87 25.22 -12.42
CA ILE A 30 23.25 25.09 -11.92
C ILE A 30 24.20 24.62 -13.03
N THR A 31 23.78 23.63 -13.83
CA THR A 31 24.58 23.13 -14.96
C THR A 31 24.81 24.23 -15.99
N TYR A 32 23.78 24.98 -16.36
CA TYR A 32 23.88 26.10 -17.31
C TYR A 32 24.87 27.16 -16.85
N ILE A 33 24.88 27.53 -15.56
CA ILE A 33 25.78 28.53 -14.98
C ILE A 33 27.23 28.04 -14.93
N ARG A 34 27.44 26.73 -14.70
CA ARG A 34 28.79 26.17 -14.49
C ARG A 34 29.53 25.78 -15.76
N LEU A 35 28.82 25.54 -16.85
CA LEU A 35 29.48 25.16 -18.11
C LEU A 35 30.22 26.37 -18.72
N PRO A 36 31.51 26.21 -19.07
CA PRO A 36 32.28 27.26 -19.78
C PRO A 36 31.70 27.53 -21.17
N GLU A 37 31.88 28.76 -21.67
CA GLU A 37 31.32 29.14 -22.97
C GLU A 37 32.09 28.59 -24.15
N PRO A 38 31.46 27.80 -25.03
CA PRO A 38 31.66 28.05 -26.44
C PRO A 38 30.38 28.30 -27.23
N ASP A 39 29.23 27.77 -26.89
CA ASP A 39 27.99 27.96 -27.64
C ASP A 39 26.74 27.89 -26.74
N VAL A 40 25.84 28.87 -26.87
CA VAL A 40 24.61 28.98 -26.08
C VAL A 40 23.68 27.79 -26.32
N VAL A 41 23.67 27.23 -27.53
CA VAL A 41 22.79 26.09 -27.88
C VAL A 41 23.26 24.79 -27.19
N SER A 42 24.58 24.53 -27.19
CA SER A 42 25.14 23.33 -26.52
C SER A 42 24.97 23.41 -25.03
N ARG A 43 25.13 24.57 -24.41
CA ARG A 43 24.85 24.80 -22.97
C ARG A 43 23.40 24.55 -22.62
N GLY A 44 22.48 25.08 -23.40
CA GLY A 44 21.05 24.87 -23.17
C GLY A 44 20.67 23.42 -23.24
N THR A 45 21.17 22.68 -24.22
CA THR A 45 20.92 21.24 -24.39
C THR A 45 21.49 20.44 -23.22
N ALA A 46 22.74 20.70 -22.83
CA ALA A 46 23.37 20.05 -21.69
C ALA A 46 22.60 20.29 -20.38
N ALA A 47 22.19 21.54 -20.13
CA ALA A 47 21.42 21.92 -18.96
C ALA A 47 20.07 21.18 -18.88
N VAL A 48 19.36 21.09 -20.02
CA VAL A 48 18.07 20.39 -20.09
C VAL A 48 18.26 18.89 -19.87
N VAL A 49 19.19 18.25 -20.58
CA VAL A 49 19.42 16.80 -20.46
C VAL A 49 19.85 16.44 -19.04
N THR A 50 20.78 17.19 -18.45
CA THR A 50 21.25 16.95 -17.07
C THR A 50 20.13 17.21 -16.06
N GLY A 51 19.41 18.32 -16.21
CA GLY A 51 18.31 18.68 -15.33
C GLY A 51 17.23 17.62 -15.31
N VAL A 52 16.79 17.17 -16.48
CA VAL A 52 15.74 16.15 -16.61
C VAL A 52 16.21 14.80 -16.05
N SER A 53 17.39 14.31 -16.44
CA SER A 53 17.87 13.00 -15.99
C SER A 53 18.17 12.98 -14.50
N SER A 54 18.92 13.93 -13.97
CA SER A 54 19.25 14.00 -12.55
C SER A 54 18.01 14.32 -11.69
N GLY A 55 17.11 15.18 -12.18
CA GLY A 55 15.85 15.48 -11.54
C GLY A 55 14.95 14.26 -11.39
N PHE A 56 14.91 13.40 -12.42
CA PHE A 56 14.18 12.14 -12.40
C PHE A 56 14.70 11.21 -11.27
N PHE A 57 16.00 10.94 -11.25
CA PHE A 57 16.59 10.08 -10.22
C PHE A 57 16.46 10.67 -8.82
N LEU A 58 16.62 11.98 -8.65
CA LEU A 58 16.44 12.63 -7.36
C LEU A 58 15.01 12.53 -6.85
N THR A 59 14.02 12.64 -7.72
CA THR A 59 12.61 12.49 -7.35
C THR A 59 12.31 11.08 -6.83
N PHE A 60 12.83 10.05 -7.49
CA PHE A 60 12.73 8.68 -6.99
C PHE A 60 13.49 8.47 -5.68
N ALA A 61 14.67 9.07 -5.52
CA ALA A 61 15.42 9.02 -4.27
C ALA A 61 14.61 9.60 -3.10
N LEU A 62 13.93 10.73 -3.31
CA LEU A 62 13.03 11.33 -2.32
C LEU A 62 11.81 10.47 -2.01
N ALA A 63 11.22 9.83 -3.02
CA ALA A 63 10.11 8.88 -2.81
C ALA A 63 10.54 7.68 -1.98
N PHE A 64 11.71 7.09 -2.27
CA PHE A 64 12.25 5.99 -1.46
C PHE A 64 12.62 6.44 -0.04
N LEU A 65 13.19 7.62 0.12
CA LEU A 65 13.49 8.18 1.45
C LEU A 65 12.20 8.37 2.27
N TRP A 66 11.11 8.83 1.64
CA TRP A 66 9.81 8.93 2.30
C TRP A 66 9.32 7.57 2.80
N GLU A 67 9.44 6.50 1.99
CA GLU A 67 9.09 5.14 2.42
C GLU A 67 10.00 4.66 3.57
N VAL A 68 11.29 4.99 3.56
CA VAL A 68 12.20 4.71 4.69
C VAL A 68 11.69 5.33 5.98
N VAL A 69 11.38 6.64 5.96
CA VAL A 69 10.85 7.37 7.13
C VAL A 69 9.56 6.70 7.63
N ARG A 70 8.67 6.35 6.72
CA ARG A 70 7.40 5.68 7.03
C ARG A 70 7.62 4.33 7.73
N ARG A 71 8.58 3.50 7.25
CA ARG A 71 8.91 2.21 7.89
C ARG A 71 9.49 2.41 9.30
N PHE A 72 10.32 3.43 9.50
CA PHE A 72 10.85 3.73 10.83
C PHE A 72 9.76 4.24 11.78
N GLN A 73 8.78 5.00 11.31
CA GLN A 73 7.62 5.38 12.11
C GLN A 73 6.80 4.15 12.53
N GLU A 74 6.52 3.21 11.60
CA GLU A 74 5.85 1.95 11.93
C GLU A 74 6.64 1.13 12.97
N LEU A 75 7.97 1.06 12.86
CA LEU A 75 8.83 0.43 13.86
C LEU A 75 8.76 1.11 15.25
N GLY A 76 8.64 2.44 15.27
CA GLY A 76 8.42 3.21 16.50
C GLY A 76 7.11 2.83 17.20
N LEU A 77 6.02 2.72 16.42
CA LEU A 77 4.71 2.31 16.93
C LEU A 77 4.73 0.88 17.50
N LEU A 78 5.44 -0.05 16.84
CA LEU A 78 5.60 -1.41 17.36
C LEU A 78 6.29 -1.46 18.71
N ARG A 79 7.25 -0.57 18.98
CA ARG A 79 7.90 -0.49 20.29
C ARG A 79 6.95 0.01 21.37
N GLN A 80 6.07 0.94 21.04
CA GLN A 80 5.10 1.50 21.97
C GLN A 80 3.99 0.51 22.32
N SER A 81 3.58 -0.37 21.39
CA SER A 81 2.53 -1.37 21.61
C SER A 81 2.85 -2.35 22.74
N VAL A 82 4.12 -2.55 23.05
CA VAL A 82 4.58 -3.46 24.14
C VAL A 82 4.38 -2.86 25.54
N THR A 83 4.17 -1.54 25.64
CA THR A 83 4.15 -0.84 26.95
C THR A 83 2.81 -0.94 27.69
N GLY A 84 1.76 -1.49 27.07
CA GLY A 84 0.44 -1.68 27.70
C GLY A 84 -0.28 -0.36 28.07
N VAL A 85 0.24 0.79 27.67
CA VAL A 85 -0.40 2.08 27.91
C VAL A 85 -1.61 2.21 26.98
N PRO A 86 -2.81 2.54 27.51
CA PRO A 86 -3.99 2.74 26.68
C PRO A 86 -3.72 3.89 25.68
N PRO A 87 -4.07 3.69 24.40
CA PRO A 87 -3.84 4.71 23.37
C PRO A 87 -4.74 5.93 23.59
N GLY A 88 -4.21 7.12 23.29
CA GLY A 88 -5.01 8.34 23.22
C GLY A 88 -5.92 8.33 21.98
N ASP A 89 -7.06 9.04 22.07
CA ASP A 89 -7.97 9.22 20.94
C ASP A 89 -7.29 9.94 19.77
N GLY A 90 -7.57 9.50 18.55
CA GLY A 90 -6.94 10.01 17.33
C GLY A 90 -5.45 9.64 17.17
N GLN A 91 -4.86 8.90 18.09
CA GLN A 91 -3.46 8.52 18.04
C GLN A 91 -3.26 7.32 17.09
N ARG A 92 -2.23 7.40 16.26
CA ARG A 92 -1.81 6.24 15.46
C ARG A 92 -1.08 5.24 16.34
N ILE A 93 -1.55 3.99 16.34
CA ILE A 93 -1.04 2.91 17.18
C ILE A 93 -0.74 1.65 16.35
N ALA A 94 0.02 0.74 16.97
CA ALA A 94 0.13 -0.65 16.54
C ALA A 94 -0.51 -1.54 17.63
N ALA A 95 -1.60 -2.21 17.31
CA ALA A 95 -2.22 -3.22 18.16
C ALA A 95 -1.63 -4.58 17.78
N GLN A 96 -0.95 -5.22 18.73
CA GLN A 96 -0.30 -6.50 18.50
C GLN A 96 -0.83 -7.54 19.46
N GLY A 97 -1.21 -8.70 18.93
CA GLY A 97 -1.76 -9.80 19.71
C GLY A 97 -2.42 -10.85 18.84
N VAL A 98 -3.38 -11.55 19.42
CA VAL A 98 -4.15 -12.59 18.75
C VAL A 98 -5.41 -11.96 18.16
N LEU A 99 -5.69 -12.24 16.89
CA LEU A 99 -6.96 -11.87 16.27
C LEU A 99 -8.06 -12.79 16.80
N VAL A 100 -9.12 -12.21 17.32
CA VAL A 100 -10.29 -12.93 17.85
C VAL A 100 -11.53 -12.47 17.10
N ALA A 101 -12.26 -13.40 16.52
CA ALA A 101 -13.53 -13.13 15.87
C ALA A 101 -14.65 -13.03 16.91
N ASP A 102 -15.39 -11.92 16.90
CA ASP A 102 -16.57 -11.68 17.73
C ASP A 102 -17.86 -12.12 17.01
N GLY A 103 -17.78 -12.31 15.68
CA GLY A 103 -18.87 -12.73 14.81
C GLY A 103 -18.65 -14.12 14.19
N PRO A 104 -19.57 -14.56 13.30
CA PRO A 104 -19.42 -15.81 12.60
C PRO A 104 -18.20 -15.77 11.68
N LEU A 105 -17.41 -16.85 11.68
CA LEU A 105 -16.27 -16.96 10.77
C LEU A 105 -16.72 -17.04 9.33
N LEU A 106 -15.99 -16.32 8.48
CA LEU A 106 -16.19 -16.27 7.04
C LEU A 106 -15.45 -17.43 6.36
N GLU A 107 -16.01 -17.98 5.32
CA GLU A 107 -15.34 -18.94 4.47
C GLU A 107 -14.66 -18.21 3.31
N ALA A 108 -13.32 -18.30 3.23
CA ALA A 108 -12.55 -17.66 2.16
C ALA A 108 -12.85 -18.34 0.80
N PRO A 109 -13.15 -17.57 -0.25
CA PRO A 109 -13.80 -18.09 -1.47
C PRO A 109 -12.93 -19.03 -2.30
N MET A 110 -11.62 -18.99 -2.15
CA MET A 110 -10.72 -19.85 -2.92
C MET A 110 -10.23 -21.05 -2.10
N SER A 111 -9.70 -20.82 -0.90
CA SER A 111 -9.16 -21.87 -0.04
C SER A 111 -10.22 -22.61 0.76
N GLY A 112 -11.35 -21.99 1.05
CA GLY A 112 -12.34 -22.49 2.00
C GLY A 112 -11.92 -22.37 3.47
N VAL A 113 -10.83 -21.63 3.74
CA VAL A 113 -10.35 -21.43 5.11
C VAL A 113 -11.34 -20.57 5.89
N ARG A 114 -11.69 -21.02 7.11
CA ARG A 114 -12.50 -20.23 8.03
C ARG A 114 -11.65 -19.10 8.63
N SER A 115 -12.01 -17.86 8.32
CA SER A 115 -11.23 -16.67 8.61
C SER A 115 -12.09 -15.56 9.24
N ALA A 116 -11.47 -14.68 9.99
CA ALA A 116 -12.11 -13.45 10.46
C ALA A 116 -12.04 -12.35 9.38
N ILE A 117 -10.99 -12.38 8.56
CA ILE A 117 -10.77 -11.44 7.48
C ILE A 117 -10.26 -12.21 6.27
N TYR A 118 -10.79 -11.90 5.08
CA TYR A 118 -10.18 -12.35 3.84
C TYR A 118 -10.19 -11.26 2.76
N LYS A 119 -9.26 -11.36 1.84
CA LYS A 119 -9.21 -10.63 0.58
C LYS A 119 -8.84 -11.62 -0.54
N TYR A 120 -9.50 -11.53 -1.67
CA TYR A 120 -9.07 -12.26 -2.86
C TYR A 120 -8.88 -11.32 -4.05
N GLU A 121 -8.01 -11.72 -4.97
CA GLU A 121 -7.70 -10.98 -6.19
C GLU A 121 -7.61 -11.98 -7.36
N ILE A 122 -8.29 -11.66 -8.46
CA ILE A 122 -8.18 -12.36 -9.75
C ILE A 122 -7.50 -11.39 -10.70
N ILE A 123 -6.34 -11.77 -11.19
CA ILE A 123 -5.45 -10.92 -11.97
C ILE A 123 -5.27 -11.55 -13.34
N ALA A 124 -5.63 -10.84 -14.40
CA ALA A 124 -5.32 -11.21 -15.77
C ALA A 124 -3.90 -10.75 -16.12
N ARG A 125 -3.05 -11.70 -16.50
CA ARG A 125 -1.67 -11.44 -16.93
C ARG A 125 -1.64 -11.10 -18.41
N HIS A 126 -1.17 -9.93 -18.74
CA HIS A 126 -0.92 -9.49 -20.11
C HIS A 126 0.58 -9.30 -20.33
N GLN A 127 1.00 -9.30 -21.61
CA GLN A 127 2.43 -9.15 -21.95
C GLN A 127 3.07 -7.86 -21.42
N LYS A 128 2.29 -6.80 -21.20
CA LYS A 128 2.81 -5.46 -20.80
C LYS A 128 2.40 -5.05 -19.38
N SER A 129 1.34 -5.61 -18.82
CA SER A 129 0.85 -5.25 -17.49
C SER A 129 -0.10 -6.31 -16.95
N ASP A 130 -0.08 -6.53 -15.65
CA ASP A 130 -1.10 -7.30 -14.96
C ASP A 130 -2.30 -6.39 -14.68
N THR A 131 -3.51 -6.88 -14.91
CA THR A 131 -4.75 -6.15 -14.67
C THR A 131 -5.61 -6.92 -13.67
N GLU A 132 -6.01 -6.27 -12.58
CA GLU A 132 -6.99 -6.83 -11.66
C GLU A 132 -8.37 -6.85 -12.34
N VAL A 133 -8.97 -8.02 -12.42
CA VAL A 133 -10.26 -8.23 -13.10
C VAL A 133 -11.39 -8.28 -12.09
N CYS A 134 -11.15 -8.93 -10.97
CA CYS A 134 -12.10 -9.04 -9.88
C CYS A 134 -11.35 -9.15 -8.56
N SER A 135 -11.89 -8.54 -7.53
CA SER A 135 -11.39 -8.67 -6.16
C SER A 135 -12.54 -8.60 -5.17
N GLY A 136 -12.33 -9.18 -4.01
CA GLY A 136 -13.27 -9.06 -2.92
C GLY A 136 -12.58 -9.02 -1.57
N TYR A 137 -13.29 -8.45 -0.62
CA TYR A 137 -12.86 -8.29 0.76
C TYR A 137 -14.03 -8.57 1.69
N ALA A 138 -13.78 -9.29 2.76
CA ALA A 138 -14.74 -9.38 3.83
C ALA A 138 -14.05 -9.41 5.20
N LEU A 139 -14.70 -8.79 6.17
CA LEU A 139 -14.31 -8.73 7.56
C LEU A 139 -15.56 -9.02 8.41
N THR A 140 -15.44 -9.95 9.36
CA THR A 140 -16.43 -10.15 10.42
C THR A 140 -16.05 -9.30 11.63
N PRO A 141 -17.00 -8.98 12.54
CA PRO A 141 -16.64 -8.33 13.79
C PRO A 141 -15.49 -9.05 14.47
N CYS A 142 -14.39 -8.33 14.71
CA CYS A 142 -13.20 -8.91 15.32
C CYS A 142 -12.37 -7.85 16.05
N HIS A 143 -11.52 -8.33 16.95
CA HIS A 143 -10.59 -7.51 17.68
C HIS A 143 -9.21 -8.17 17.80
N VAL A 144 -8.20 -7.38 18.03
CA VAL A 144 -6.87 -7.85 18.40
C VAL A 144 -6.78 -7.87 19.94
N ALA A 145 -6.66 -9.04 20.52
CA ALA A 145 -6.46 -9.23 21.95
C ALA A 145 -4.99 -8.92 22.28
N THR A 146 -4.74 -7.73 22.83
CA THR A 146 -3.39 -7.26 23.19
C THR A 146 -3.16 -7.37 24.69
N ALA A 147 -1.91 -7.22 25.14
CA ALA A 147 -1.58 -7.17 26.57
C ALA A 147 -2.26 -5.99 27.30
N GLY A 148 -2.63 -4.93 26.59
CA GLY A 148 -3.28 -3.73 27.12
C GLY A 148 -4.81 -3.72 26.99
N GLY A 149 -5.42 -4.77 26.44
CA GLY A 149 -6.86 -4.89 26.20
C GLY A 149 -7.21 -5.18 24.75
N ASN A 150 -8.50 -5.19 24.45
CA ASN A 150 -9.03 -5.52 23.15
C ASN A 150 -9.09 -4.27 22.25
N VAL A 151 -8.59 -4.37 21.03
CA VAL A 151 -8.64 -3.30 20.03
C VAL A 151 -9.41 -3.79 18.81
N ARG A 152 -10.62 -3.28 18.59
CA ARG A 152 -11.47 -3.68 17.45
C ARG A 152 -10.89 -3.19 16.13
N ILE A 153 -11.14 -3.93 15.05
CA ILE A 153 -10.86 -3.49 13.68
C ILE A 153 -12.17 -3.01 13.07
N LEU A 154 -12.30 -1.70 12.87
CA LEU A 154 -13.54 -1.04 12.46
C LEU A 154 -13.49 -0.46 11.05
N ALA A 155 -12.47 -0.81 10.29
CA ALA A 155 -12.27 -0.31 8.93
C ALA A 155 -11.66 -1.37 8.03
N TYR A 156 -11.71 -1.13 6.73
CA TYR A 156 -10.93 -1.89 5.77
C TYR A 156 -9.46 -1.95 6.22
N ALA A 157 -8.92 -3.15 6.29
CA ALA A 157 -7.52 -3.39 6.62
C ALA A 157 -6.75 -3.88 5.38
N ASP A 158 -5.69 -3.16 5.02
CA ASP A 158 -4.72 -3.64 4.03
C ASP A 158 -3.95 -4.83 4.59
N LEU A 159 -4.10 -5.98 3.96
CA LEU A 159 -3.45 -7.23 4.36
C LEU A 159 -2.01 -7.24 3.84
N ALA A 160 -1.10 -6.62 4.60
CA ALA A 160 0.28 -6.36 4.22
C ALA A 160 1.20 -7.58 4.48
N PHE A 161 0.83 -8.74 3.93
CA PHE A 161 1.62 -9.97 3.94
C PHE A 161 1.51 -10.67 2.57
N ARG A 162 2.29 -11.72 2.38
CA ARG A 162 2.30 -12.44 1.10
C ARG A 162 1.01 -13.25 0.94
N PRO A 163 0.31 -13.14 -0.20
CA PRO A 163 -0.87 -13.96 -0.46
C PRO A 163 -0.51 -15.41 -0.65
N ASP A 164 -1.45 -16.28 -0.37
CA ASP A 164 -1.39 -17.67 -0.79
C ASP A 164 -1.67 -17.76 -2.29
N ALA A 165 -0.76 -18.36 -3.05
CA ALA A 165 -0.94 -18.63 -4.47
C ALA A 165 -1.71 -19.95 -4.59
N LEU A 166 -2.99 -19.85 -4.90
CA LEU A 166 -3.89 -20.99 -5.00
C LEU A 166 -4.07 -21.43 -6.47
N GLN A 167 -4.09 -22.74 -6.68
CA GLN A 167 -4.29 -23.36 -7.98
C GLN A 167 -5.08 -24.66 -7.82
N GLY A 168 -5.72 -25.09 -8.88
CA GLY A 168 -6.39 -26.38 -8.96
C GLY A 168 -7.89 -26.30 -9.21
N PRO A 169 -8.51 -27.42 -9.59
CA PRO A 169 -9.92 -27.46 -9.98
C PRO A 169 -10.88 -27.22 -8.81
N GLU A 170 -10.54 -27.70 -7.62
CA GLU A 170 -11.37 -27.52 -6.43
C GLU A 170 -11.47 -26.04 -6.01
N MET A 171 -10.35 -25.32 -6.07
CA MET A 171 -10.33 -23.89 -5.80
C MET A 171 -11.23 -23.13 -6.80
N ARG A 172 -11.11 -23.44 -8.08
CA ARG A 172 -11.95 -22.82 -9.13
C ARG A 172 -13.43 -23.12 -8.97
N ALA A 173 -13.76 -24.35 -8.59
CA ALA A 173 -15.14 -24.73 -8.31
C ALA A 173 -15.74 -23.96 -7.14
N ARG A 174 -14.99 -23.81 -6.02
CA ARG A 174 -15.41 -22.98 -4.90
C ARG A 174 -15.58 -21.52 -5.28
N LEU A 175 -14.57 -20.94 -5.94
CA LEU A 175 -14.62 -19.55 -6.40
C LEU A 175 -15.81 -19.30 -7.35
N LYS A 176 -16.08 -20.23 -8.27
CA LYS A 176 -17.23 -20.14 -9.19
C LYS A 176 -18.55 -20.16 -8.43
N SER A 177 -18.69 -21.06 -7.45
CA SER A 177 -19.87 -21.12 -6.59
C SER A 177 -20.06 -19.83 -5.79
N TYR A 178 -18.98 -19.29 -5.24
CA TYR A 178 -19.00 -18.02 -4.50
C TYR A 178 -19.44 -16.86 -5.41
N LEU A 179 -18.79 -16.67 -6.57
CA LEU A 179 -19.09 -15.57 -7.48
C LEU A 179 -20.51 -15.63 -8.05
N ALA A 180 -21.08 -16.84 -8.20
CA ALA A 180 -22.48 -17.00 -8.60
C ALA A 180 -23.49 -16.49 -7.57
N SER A 181 -23.11 -16.40 -6.31
CA SER A 181 -23.94 -15.89 -5.20
C SER A 181 -23.56 -14.48 -4.76
N ALA A 182 -22.38 -14.00 -5.13
CA ALA A 182 -21.87 -12.68 -4.74
C ALA A 182 -22.51 -11.58 -5.60
N THR A 183 -22.76 -10.43 -4.97
CA THR A 183 -23.14 -9.21 -5.69
C THR A 183 -21.87 -8.46 -6.07
N VAL A 184 -21.39 -8.66 -7.28
CA VAL A 184 -20.19 -7.99 -7.80
C VAL A 184 -20.54 -6.61 -8.31
N THR A 185 -19.93 -5.58 -7.75
CA THR A 185 -20.10 -4.19 -8.19
C THR A 185 -19.06 -3.85 -9.26
N PRO A 186 -19.44 -3.23 -10.40
CA PRO A 186 -18.48 -2.81 -11.41
C PRO A 186 -17.37 -1.92 -10.83
N MET A 187 -16.11 -2.22 -11.15
CA MET A 187 -14.97 -1.45 -10.67
C MET A 187 -14.96 -0.07 -11.34
N GLY A 188 -15.19 0.99 -10.56
CA GLY A 188 -15.07 2.39 -10.99
C GLY A 188 -13.94 3.08 -10.22
N LEU A 189 -13.30 4.08 -10.83
CA LEU A 189 -12.21 4.86 -10.19
C LEU A 189 -12.62 5.51 -8.85
N GLY A 190 -13.91 5.70 -8.61
CA GLY A 190 -14.45 6.22 -7.34
C GLY A 190 -14.76 5.14 -6.31
N ALA A 191 -15.24 3.97 -6.76
CA ALA A 191 -15.72 2.90 -5.87
C ALA A 191 -14.60 2.31 -5.00
N ALA A 192 -13.39 2.13 -5.55
CA ALA A 192 -12.25 1.64 -4.80
C ALA A 192 -11.88 2.56 -3.62
N LYS A 193 -12.01 3.87 -3.79
CA LYS A 193 -11.67 4.84 -2.76
C LYS A 193 -12.74 4.99 -1.68
N GLU A 194 -14.01 4.91 -2.07
CA GLU A 194 -15.13 4.86 -1.13
C GLU A 194 -15.03 3.60 -0.26
N PHE A 195 -14.70 2.46 -0.87
CA PHE A 195 -14.49 1.21 -0.16
C PHE A 195 -13.33 1.30 0.87
N LEU A 196 -12.20 1.91 0.51
CA LEU A 196 -11.05 2.06 1.41
C LEU A 196 -11.32 2.98 2.61
N ALA A 197 -12.33 3.84 2.51
CA ALA A 197 -12.79 4.71 3.58
C ALA A 197 -13.99 4.12 4.35
N THR A 198 -14.46 2.93 3.98
CA THR A 198 -15.63 2.30 4.60
C THR A 198 -15.30 1.93 6.05
N LEU A 199 -16.10 2.44 6.97
CA LEU A 199 -16.20 1.93 8.32
C LEU A 199 -17.04 0.65 8.31
N ALA A 200 -16.76 -0.23 9.23
CA ALA A 200 -17.63 -1.36 9.48
C ALA A 200 -19.04 -0.84 9.85
N ASP A 201 -20.05 -1.54 9.39
CA ASP A 201 -21.43 -1.33 9.78
C ASP A 201 -21.58 -1.43 11.30
N ASP A 202 -22.75 -1.09 11.85
CA ASP A 202 -22.99 -1.13 13.29
C ASP A 202 -22.76 -2.53 13.90
N ASP A 203 -22.93 -3.58 13.11
CA ASP A 203 -22.61 -4.95 13.47
C ASP A 203 -21.12 -5.29 13.37
N GLY A 204 -20.29 -4.39 12.82
CA GLY A 204 -18.84 -4.56 12.65
C GLY A 204 -18.44 -5.35 11.42
N THR A 205 -19.36 -5.59 10.47
CA THR A 205 -19.10 -6.35 9.23
C THR A 205 -18.71 -5.41 8.07
N ILE A 206 -17.79 -5.86 7.24
CA ILE A 206 -17.49 -5.24 5.93
C ILE A 206 -17.54 -6.34 4.89
N ARG A 207 -18.21 -6.12 3.77
CA ARG A 207 -18.15 -6.99 2.60
C ARG A 207 -18.23 -6.19 1.32
N SER A 208 -17.34 -6.46 0.39
CA SER A 208 -17.37 -5.86 -0.93
C SER A 208 -16.73 -6.80 -1.94
N ASP A 209 -17.42 -7.02 -3.04
CA ASP A 209 -16.91 -7.71 -4.22
C ASP A 209 -16.99 -6.74 -5.40
N THR A 210 -15.85 -6.50 -6.08
CA THR A 210 -15.72 -5.52 -7.16
C THR A 210 -15.05 -6.14 -8.38
N GLY A 211 -15.45 -5.71 -9.58
CA GLY A 211 -14.83 -6.18 -10.83
C GLY A 211 -15.82 -6.52 -11.91
N SER A 212 -15.39 -7.40 -12.78
CA SER A 212 -16.21 -7.98 -13.85
C SER A 212 -16.54 -9.42 -13.52
N VAL A 213 -17.77 -9.83 -13.80
CA VAL A 213 -18.14 -11.24 -13.74
C VAL A 213 -17.35 -11.98 -14.81
N LEU A 214 -16.60 -13.00 -14.41
CA LEU A 214 -15.77 -13.81 -15.30
C LEU A 214 -16.57 -15.03 -15.75
N ASP A 215 -16.78 -15.15 -17.05
CA ASP A 215 -17.45 -16.30 -17.64
C ASP A 215 -16.55 -17.55 -17.66
N ASP A 216 -15.24 -17.36 -17.77
CA ASP A 216 -14.24 -18.43 -17.82
C ASP A 216 -13.12 -18.24 -16.80
N LEU A 217 -13.17 -19.05 -15.75
CA LEU A 217 -12.11 -19.12 -14.71
C LEU A 217 -10.98 -20.08 -15.10
N ASP A 218 -11.08 -20.76 -16.22
CA ASP A 218 -10.06 -21.71 -16.72
C ASP A 218 -9.03 -21.06 -17.65
N ASP A 219 -9.18 -19.76 -17.96
CA ASP A 219 -8.20 -19.00 -18.73
C ASP A 219 -6.81 -19.10 -18.07
N PRO A 220 -5.78 -19.65 -18.75
CA PRO A 220 -4.43 -19.82 -18.19
C PRO A 220 -3.73 -18.50 -17.88
N ARG A 221 -4.23 -17.38 -18.38
CA ARG A 221 -3.72 -16.05 -18.08
C ARG A 221 -4.18 -15.53 -16.73
N LEU A 222 -5.15 -16.17 -16.08
CA LEU A 222 -5.61 -15.78 -14.76
C LEU A 222 -4.66 -16.25 -13.66
N SER A 223 -4.39 -15.37 -12.74
CA SER A 223 -3.63 -15.61 -11.50
C SER A 223 -4.54 -15.32 -10.31
N PHE A 224 -4.59 -16.25 -9.38
CA PHE A 224 -5.47 -16.21 -8.22
C PHE A 224 -4.64 -15.99 -6.97
N ARG A 225 -5.03 -15.01 -6.15
CA ARG A 225 -4.39 -14.70 -4.89
C ARG A 225 -5.44 -14.58 -3.81
N GLU A 226 -5.16 -15.14 -2.66
CA GLU A 226 -6.01 -15.02 -1.48
C GLU A 226 -5.17 -14.65 -0.26
N TYR A 227 -5.73 -13.79 0.55
CA TYR A 227 -5.22 -13.40 1.85
C TYR A 227 -6.31 -13.79 2.85
N ALA A 228 -6.01 -14.64 3.79
CA ALA A 228 -6.95 -15.03 4.82
C ALA A 228 -6.27 -14.93 6.19
N VAL A 229 -6.97 -14.37 7.17
CA VAL A 229 -6.50 -14.29 8.56
C VAL A 229 -7.49 -15.07 9.42
N ALA A 230 -7.03 -16.18 9.94
CA ALA A 230 -7.84 -17.06 10.76
C ALA A 230 -8.05 -16.49 12.18
N ASP A 231 -9.12 -16.97 12.83
CA ASP A 231 -9.32 -16.77 14.26
C ASP A 231 -8.18 -17.43 15.06
N GLY A 232 -7.69 -16.77 16.08
CA GLY A 232 -6.56 -17.25 16.89
C GLY A 232 -5.17 -16.95 16.31
N GLU A 233 -5.08 -16.26 15.16
CA GLU A 233 -3.80 -15.96 14.52
C GLU A 233 -3.12 -14.74 15.12
N ASN A 234 -1.78 -14.80 15.28
CA ASN A 234 -1.00 -13.63 15.70
C ASN A 234 -0.92 -12.58 14.61
N VAL A 235 -1.31 -11.36 14.94
CA VAL A 235 -1.33 -10.24 14.02
C VAL A 235 -0.81 -8.95 14.66
N CYS A 236 -0.43 -8.03 13.79
CA CYS A 236 -0.16 -6.65 14.14
C CYS A 236 -1.01 -5.73 13.24
N ALA A 237 -1.96 -5.01 13.84
CA ALA A 237 -2.79 -4.03 13.17
C ALA A 237 -2.28 -2.61 13.47
N ILE A 238 -2.01 -1.82 12.44
CA ILE A 238 -1.52 -0.45 12.54
C ILE A 238 -2.59 0.48 11.97
N GLY A 239 -3.07 1.42 12.78
CA GLY A 239 -4.12 2.36 12.36
C GLY A 239 -4.31 3.47 13.38
N THR A 240 -5.32 4.31 13.16
CA THR A 240 -5.71 5.39 14.08
C THR A 240 -6.72 4.85 15.08
N TYR A 241 -6.46 5.06 16.36
CA TYR A 241 -7.35 4.60 17.44
C TYR A 241 -8.46 5.60 17.72
N SER A 242 -9.69 5.14 17.81
CA SER A 242 -10.81 5.90 18.32
C SER A 242 -11.19 5.37 19.70
N ALA A 243 -11.07 6.22 20.72
CA ALA A 243 -11.47 5.89 22.08
C ALA A 243 -12.99 5.73 22.20
N GLU A 244 -13.77 6.53 21.47
CA GLU A 244 -15.23 6.45 21.42
C GLU A 244 -15.71 5.10 20.90
N ARG A 245 -15.05 4.56 19.85
CA ARG A 245 -15.44 3.29 19.22
C ARG A 245 -14.66 2.08 19.77
N GLY A 246 -13.62 2.31 20.56
CA GLY A 246 -12.78 1.26 21.13
C GLY A 246 -12.01 0.46 20.08
N GLY A 247 -11.58 1.09 18.96
CA GLY A 247 -10.96 0.36 17.86
C GLY A 247 -10.22 1.21 16.85
N LEU A 248 -9.66 0.53 15.85
CA LEU A 248 -8.96 1.16 14.73
C LEU A 248 -9.97 1.64 13.67
N VAL A 249 -9.86 2.90 13.31
CA VAL A 249 -10.68 3.59 12.32
C VAL A 249 -9.83 4.13 11.17
N PRO A 250 -10.42 4.50 10.02
CA PRO A 250 -9.71 5.22 8.97
C PRO A 250 -9.15 6.54 9.51
N ASP A 251 -7.91 6.88 9.16
CA ASP A 251 -7.36 8.18 9.44
C ASP A 251 -7.89 9.21 8.42
N PRO A 252 -8.74 10.15 8.83
CA PRO A 252 -9.31 11.14 7.92
C PRO A 252 -8.25 12.11 7.35
N ALA A 253 -7.12 12.26 8.01
CA ALA A 253 -6.01 13.10 7.57
C ALA A 253 -5.01 12.34 6.69
N SER A 254 -5.09 11.02 6.59
CA SER A 254 -4.17 10.20 5.82
C SER A 254 -4.45 10.33 4.33
N VAL A 255 -3.41 10.65 3.57
CA VAL A 255 -3.40 10.53 2.10
C VAL A 255 -3.27 9.07 1.67
N ASP A 256 -2.96 8.19 2.61
CA ASP A 256 -2.83 6.74 2.40
C ASP A 256 -4.20 6.13 2.08
N PRO A 257 -4.36 5.45 0.94
CA PRO A 257 -5.59 4.74 0.63
C PRO A 257 -5.89 3.57 1.58
N TYR A 258 -4.90 3.14 2.38
CA TYR A 258 -5.02 2.01 3.31
C TYR A 258 -4.97 2.49 4.76
N PRO A 259 -6.11 2.86 5.36
CA PRO A 259 -6.15 3.46 6.70
C PRO A 259 -5.68 2.52 7.81
N VAL A 260 -5.98 1.23 7.70
CA VAL A 260 -5.51 0.19 8.64
C VAL A 260 -4.61 -0.78 7.88
N ARG A 261 -3.46 -1.14 8.47
CA ARG A 261 -2.58 -2.17 7.93
C ARG A 261 -2.52 -3.35 8.87
N LEU A 262 -2.83 -4.52 8.35
CA LEU A 262 -2.75 -5.76 9.10
C LEU A 262 -1.56 -6.58 8.58
N ARG A 263 -0.69 -6.98 9.50
CA ARG A 263 0.44 -7.87 9.24
C ARG A 263 0.25 -9.15 10.02
N ARG A 264 0.58 -10.28 9.41
CA ARG A 264 0.58 -11.60 10.03
C ARG A 264 1.90 -11.82 10.77
N GLY A 265 1.87 -12.52 11.90
CA GLY A 265 3.04 -12.91 12.67
C GLY A 265 3.21 -12.15 13.98
N ASP A 266 4.17 -12.59 14.77
CA ASP A 266 4.55 -11.97 16.03
C ASP A 266 5.35 -10.66 15.84
N SER A 267 5.67 -9.98 16.96
CA SER A 267 6.41 -8.71 16.93
C SER A 267 7.77 -8.81 16.27
N LEU A 268 8.45 -9.93 16.45
CA LEU A 268 9.79 -10.13 15.93
C LEU A 268 9.76 -10.32 14.42
N GLU A 269 8.80 -11.10 13.92
CA GLU A 269 8.60 -11.33 12.51
C GLU A 269 8.20 -10.05 11.77
N VAL A 270 7.20 -9.33 12.31
CA VAL A 270 6.76 -8.06 11.74
C VAL A 270 7.90 -7.03 11.74
N ARG A 271 8.65 -6.93 12.86
CA ARG A 271 9.81 -6.05 12.96
C ARG A 271 10.90 -6.42 11.95
N ARG A 272 11.21 -7.72 11.79
CA ARG A 272 12.19 -8.19 10.81
C ARG A 272 11.75 -7.84 9.38
N ALA A 273 10.50 -8.09 9.03
CA ALA A 273 9.96 -7.75 7.72
C ALA A 273 10.04 -6.24 7.43
N LEU A 274 9.72 -5.39 8.42
CA LEU A 274 9.84 -3.93 8.28
C LEU A 274 11.29 -3.48 8.11
N LEU A 275 12.24 -4.07 8.86
CA LEU A 275 13.66 -3.74 8.74
C LEU A 275 14.23 -4.14 7.38
N VAL A 276 13.88 -5.34 6.88
CA VAL A 276 14.30 -5.79 5.54
C VAL A 276 13.73 -4.87 4.47
N SER A 277 12.44 -4.51 4.58
CA SER A 277 11.82 -3.56 3.66
C SER A 277 12.50 -2.18 3.72
N ALA A 278 12.77 -1.65 4.91
CA ALA A 278 13.47 -0.38 5.08
C ALA A 278 14.87 -0.41 4.46
N ALA A 279 15.63 -1.49 4.67
CA ALA A 279 16.95 -1.66 4.08
C ALA A 279 16.90 -1.66 2.53
N GLY A 280 15.89 -2.29 1.93
CA GLY A 280 15.65 -2.24 0.49
C GLY A 280 15.42 -0.82 -0.02
N TYR A 281 14.61 -0.02 0.66
CA TYR A 281 14.38 1.38 0.30
C TYR A 281 15.61 2.27 0.50
N VAL A 282 16.41 2.03 1.55
CA VAL A 282 17.69 2.72 1.74
C VAL A 282 18.63 2.42 0.58
N ALA A 283 18.78 1.14 0.21
CA ALA A 283 19.60 0.76 -0.94
C ALA A 283 19.11 1.40 -2.24
N GLY A 284 17.79 1.42 -2.47
CA GLY A 284 17.18 2.12 -3.60
C GLY A 284 17.47 3.62 -3.60
N THR A 285 17.37 4.29 -2.45
CA THR A 285 17.70 5.72 -2.30
C THR A 285 19.16 5.99 -2.68
N VAL A 286 20.10 5.19 -2.13
CA VAL A 286 21.54 5.33 -2.43
C VAL A 286 21.82 5.11 -3.92
N ALA A 287 21.21 4.10 -4.53
CA ALA A 287 21.35 3.82 -5.96
C ALA A 287 20.84 5.00 -6.82
N MET A 288 19.68 5.56 -6.51
CA MET A 288 19.11 6.68 -7.26
C MET A 288 19.94 7.97 -7.10
N VAL A 289 20.45 8.25 -5.90
CA VAL A 289 21.38 9.37 -5.69
C VAL A 289 22.68 9.15 -6.48
N GLY A 290 23.22 7.93 -6.48
CA GLY A 290 24.42 7.58 -7.27
C GLY A 290 24.19 7.80 -8.77
N LEU A 291 23.04 7.40 -9.31
CA LEU A 291 22.67 7.63 -10.70
C LEU A 291 22.51 9.13 -11.02
N ALA A 292 21.91 9.91 -10.12
CA ALA A 292 21.79 11.36 -10.29
C ALA A 292 23.17 12.05 -10.36
N VAL A 293 24.08 11.68 -9.45
CA VAL A 293 25.46 12.18 -9.45
C VAL A 293 26.23 11.72 -10.69
N GLY A 294 26.09 10.44 -11.06
CA GLY A 294 26.70 9.90 -12.28
C GLY A 294 26.27 10.62 -13.54
N ALA A 295 24.98 10.94 -13.66
CA ALA A 295 24.47 11.74 -14.78
C ALA A 295 25.10 13.13 -14.82
N LEU A 296 25.24 13.81 -13.66
CA LEU A 296 25.92 15.11 -13.56
C LEU A 296 27.38 15.04 -14.01
N VAL A 297 28.13 14.04 -13.52
CA VAL A 297 29.55 13.87 -13.85
C VAL A 297 29.72 13.57 -15.34
N LEU A 298 28.91 12.65 -15.89
CA LEU A 298 28.97 12.28 -17.29
C LEU A 298 28.72 13.47 -18.22
N THR A 299 27.70 14.26 -17.91
CA THR A 299 27.41 15.48 -18.67
C THR A 299 28.57 16.48 -18.61
N ASN A 300 29.14 16.69 -17.42
CA ASN A 300 30.32 17.56 -17.29
C ASN A 300 31.47 17.08 -18.15
N LEU A 301 31.79 15.80 -18.18
CA LEU A 301 32.85 15.22 -19.00
C LEU A 301 32.59 15.38 -20.50
N MET A 302 31.34 15.21 -20.94
CA MET A 302 30.96 15.33 -22.36
C MET A 302 31.00 16.76 -22.90
N PHE A 303 30.79 17.77 -22.06
CA PHE A 303 30.71 19.16 -22.47
C PHE A 303 31.92 20.01 -22.07
N THR A 304 32.91 19.43 -21.35
CA THR A 304 34.18 20.10 -21.03
C THR A 304 35.36 19.53 -21.80
N SER A 305 35.20 18.41 -22.55
CA SER A 305 36.15 17.85 -23.49
C SER A 305 35.96 18.47 -24.87
#